data_70a53ce53272a54f0055df780e8d2eef
#
_entry.id   70a53ce53272a54f0055df780e8d2eef
#
_cell.length_a   1.000
_cell.length_b   1.000
_cell.length_c   1.000
_cell.angle_alpha   90.00
_cell.angle_beta   90.00
_cell.angle_gamma   90.00
#
_symmetry.space_group_name_H-M   'P 1'
#
loop_
_entity.id
_entity.type
_entity.pdbx_description
1 polymer ?
#
loop_
_entity_poly.entity_id
_entity_poly.type
_entity_poly.pdbx_seq_one_letter_code
_entity_poly.pdbx_strand_id
1 'polypeptide(L)'
;AIDTLIEYKDNKYMIIDTAGIRRKSKVEESLEYYSVLRALKAIKRADVCILMLDAKEGLTEQDKRIAGIAAEELKPIIIVMNKWDLVENKNNTTMKKMKEELYAELPFLSYAPIEFVSALTGQRTTNLLEIADRIYEEYTKRISTGLLNTILKDAVLMNNPPTRKGRVIKINYATQVSVAPPKFVLFCNYPELIHFSYARYIENKFREAFGFDGSPIMISFENKSSE
;
A
#
# COMPACT_ATOMS: atom_id res chain seq x y z
N ALA A 1 14.98 0.29 19.09
CA ALA A 1 13.53 0.44 18.94
C ALA A 1 12.87 -0.02 20.23
N ILE A 2 12.00 0.79 20.79
CA ILE A 2 11.19 0.44 21.97
C ILE A 2 9.77 0.29 21.47
N ASP A 3 9.21 -0.93 21.63
CA ASP A 3 7.83 -1.18 21.31
C ASP A 3 6.96 -0.62 22.45
N THR A 4 5.94 0.16 22.13
CA THR A 4 5.06 0.82 23.09
C THR A 4 3.62 0.32 22.90
N LEU A 5 3.03 -0.22 23.96
CA LEU A 5 1.62 -0.60 23.98
C LEU A 5 0.76 0.63 24.25
N ILE A 6 -0.25 0.87 23.42
CA ILE A 6 -1.27 1.90 23.63
C ILE A 6 -2.66 1.27 23.57
N GLU A 7 -3.61 1.86 24.29
CA GLU A 7 -5.01 1.48 24.26
C GLU A 7 -5.85 2.65 23.72
N TYR A 8 -6.71 2.37 22.76
CA TYR A 8 -7.62 3.35 22.19
C TYR A 8 -8.93 2.67 21.76
N LYS A 9 -10.08 3.15 22.25
CA LYS A 9 -11.43 2.62 21.94
C LYS A 9 -11.51 1.10 22.02
N ASP A 10 -11.16 0.53 23.17
CA ASP A 10 -11.18 -0.91 23.46
C ASP A 10 -10.19 -1.78 22.65
N ASN A 11 -9.45 -1.20 21.72
CA ASN A 11 -8.40 -1.87 20.96
C ASN A 11 -7.01 -1.61 21.56
N LYS A 12 -6.13 -2.61 21.42
CA LYS A 12 -4.72 -2.52 21.83
C LYS A 12 -3.82 -2.48 20.62
N TYR A 13 -2.91 -1.50 20.60
CA TYR A 13 -1.96 -1.31 19.51
C TYR A 13 -0.55 -1.40 20.03
N MET A 14 0.30 -2.11 19.32
CA MET A 14 1.73 -2.11 19.53
C MET A 14 2.40 -1.15 18.56
N ILE A 15 2.81 0.02 19.05
CA ILE A 15 3.59 0.95 18.23
C ILE A 15 5.03 0.47 18.21
N ILE A 16 5.50 0.07 17.03
CA ILE A 16 6.88 -0.32 16.82
C ILE A 16 7.68 0.94 16.49
N ASP A 17 8.43 1.44 17.49
CA ASP A 17 9.22 2.66 17.35
C ASP A 17 10.43 2.45 16.46
N THR A 18 10.45 3.17 15.35
CA THR A 18 11.59 3.29 14.44
C THR A 18 12.35 4.61 14.65
N ALA A 19 12.17 5.28 15.82
CA ALA A 19 12.85 6.51 16.17
C ALA A 19 14.36 6.37 15.99
N GLY A 20 14.90 7.05 15.01
CA GLY A 20 16.33 6.99 14.67
C GLY A 20 16.62 6.70 13.20
N ILE A 21 15.61 6.38 12.38
CA ILE A 21 15.80 6.29 10.92
C ILE A 21 16.15 7.67 10.35
N ARG A 22 15.59 8.75 10.93
CA ARG A 22 15.93 10.14 10.60
C ARG A 22 16.96 10.74 11.55
N ARG A 23 18.19 10.31 11.54
CA ARG A 23 19.26 11.17 12.04
C ARG A 23 19.86 11.95 10.87
N LYS A 24 19.59 13.27 10.82
CA LYS A 24 20.42 14.23 10.12
C LYS A 24 21.84 14.15 10.72
N SER A 25 22.70 13.35 10.19
CA SER A 25 24.14 13.52 10.42
C SER A 25 24.90 13.11 9.16
N LYS A 26 25.82 13.94 8.81
CA LYS A 26 26.92 13.71 7.86
C LYS A 26 27.84 12.58 8.35
N VAL A 27 27.31 11.37 8.62
CA VAL A 27 28.14 10.29 9.13
C VAL A 27 27.77 9.00 8.40
N GLU A 28 28.70 8.59 7.55
CA GLU A 28 29.05 7.24 7.10
C GLU A 28 27.94 6.30 6.59
N GLU A 29 28.16 5.78 5.39
CA GLU A 29 27.38 4.74 4.69
C GLU A 29 26.99 3.54 5.61
N SER A 30 27.79 3.23 6.62
CA SER A 30 27.53 2.14 7.57
C SER A 30 26.30 2.39 8.46
N LEU A 31 26.08 3.64 8.94
CA LEU A 31 24.94 3.99 9.80
C LEU A 31 23.61 4.03 9.04
N GLU A 32 23.66 4.43 7.77
CA GLU A 32 22.49 4.41 6.89
C GLU A 32 22.02 2.97 6.64
N TYR A 33 22.94 2.05 6.39
CA TYR A 33 22.65 0.63 6.22
C TYR A 33 21.96 0.02 7.44
N TYR A 34 22.45 0.29 8.66
CA TYR A 34 21.83 -0.19 9.89
C TYR A 34 20.44 0.42 10.13
N SER A 35 20.22 1.67 9.74
CA SER A 35 18.90 2.31 9.83
C SER A 35 17.88 1.65 8.92
N VAL A 36 18.26 1.34 7.69
CA VAL A 36 17.41 0.62 6.73
C VAL A 36 17.11 -0.81 7.21
N LEU A 37 18.08 -1.52 7.77
CA LEU A 37 17.86 -2.87 8.32
C LEU A 37 16.89 -2.86 9.51
N ARG A 38 16.94 -1.83 10.37
CA ARG A 38 15.98 -1.67 11.47
C ARG A 38 14.59 -1.40 10.94
N ALA A 39 14.46 -0.50 9.93
CA ALA A 39 13.19 -0.24 9.27
C ALA A 39 12.60 -1.52 8.67
N LEU A 40 13.40 -2.30 7.95
CA LEU A 40 12.96 -3.57 7.37
C LEU A 40 12.45 -4.55 8.44
N LYS A 41 13.15 -4.68 9.57
CA LYS A 41 12.70 -5.53 10.67
C LYS A 41 11.38 -5.06 11.29
N ALA A 42 11.20 -3.75 11.44
CA ALA A 42 9.97 -3.16 11.95
C ALA A 42 8.81 -3.36 10.95
N ILE A 43 9.05 -3.09 9.66
CA ILE A 43 8.08 -3.27 8.58
C ILE A 43 7.59 -4.72 8.51
N LYS A 44 8.50 -5.71 8.60
CA LYS A 44 8.10 -7.13 8.57
C LYS A 44 7.19 -7.53 9.73
N ARG A 45 7.38 -6.94 10.91
CA ARG A 45 6.58 -7.21 12.11
C ARG A 45 5.25 -6.45 12.13
N ALA A 46 5.18 -5.32 11.42
CA ALA A 46 4.00 -4.46 11.43
C ALA A 46 2.83 -5.07 10.64
N ASP A 47 1.63 -4.85 11.10
CA ASP A 47 0.39 -5.12 10.36
C ASP A 47 0.04 -3.96 9.44
N VAL A 48 0.28 -2.71 9.88
CA VAL A 48 0.11 -1.47 9.13
C VAL A 48 1.34 -0.59 9.34
N CYS A 49 1.88 -0.03 8.27
CA CYS A 49 3.01 0.89 8.31
C CYS A 49 2.52 2.34 8.24
N ILE A 50 3.11 3.21 9.05
CA ILE A 50 2.91 4.65 8.97
C ILE A 50 4.21 5.28 8.46
N LEU A 51 4.18 5.81 7.24
CA LEU A 51 5.27 6.61 6.66
C LEU A 51 5.07 8.06 7.07
N MET A 52 5.86 8.52 8.04
CA MET A 52 5.75 9.88 8.56
C MET A 52 6.71 10.83 7.87
N LEU A 53 6.18 11.82 7.17
CA LEU A 53 6.89 12.86 6.45
C LEU A 53 6.77 14.21 7.17
N ASP A 54 7.74 15.08 6.99
CA ASP A 54 7.67 16.46 7.42
C ASP A 54 6.97 17.30 6.35
N ALA A 55 5.84 17.92 6.67
CA ALA A 55 5.05 18.67 5.70
C ALA A 55 5.78 19.93 5.14
N LYS A 56 6.81 20.43 5.83
CA LYS A 56 7.64 21.55 5.40
C LYS A 56 8.83 21.11 4.55
N GLU A 57 9.45 19.98 4.89
CA GLU A 57 10.59 19.42 4.14
C GLU A 57 10.15 18.65 2.90
N GLY A 58 8.93 18.06 2.93
CA GLY A 58 8.43 17.22 1.86
C GLY A 58 9.03 15.80 1.86
N LEU A 59 8.95 15.14 0.73
CA LEU A 59 9.42 13.77 0.50
C LEU A 59 10.92 13.76 0.21
N THR A 60 11.69 12.96 0.97
CA THR A 60 13.13 12.77 0.76
C THR A 60 13.42 11.45 0.04
N GLU A 61 14.63 11.30 -0.53
CA GLU A 61 15.04 10.03 -1.15
C GLU A 61 15.09 8.86 -0.15
N GLN A 62 15.40 9.13 1.11
CA GLN A 62 15.35 8.12 2.16
C GLN A 62 13.91 7.67 2.45
N ASP A 63 12.95 8.59 2.45
CA ASP A 63 11.53 8.27 2.62
C ASP A 63 11.02 7.41 1.46
N LYS A 64 11.40 7.73 0.20
CA LYS A 64 11.07 6.94 -1.00
C LYS A 64 11.61 5.50 -0.88
N ARG A 65 12.85 5.34 -0.42
CA ARG A 65 13.46 4.04 -0.22
C ARG A 65 12.71 3.19 0.82
N ILE A 66 12.35 3.80 1.96
CA ILE A 66 11.59 3.11 3.01
C ILE A 66 10.18 2.76 2.54
N ALA A 67 9.52 3.68 1.82
CA ALA A 67 8.24 3.43 1.19
C ALA A 67 8.31 2.26 0.21
N GLY A 68 9.37 2.19 -0.61
CA GLY A 68 9.62 1.07 -1.53
C GLY A 68 9.75 -0.26 -0.80
N ILE A 69 10.52 -0.31 0.28
CA ILE A 69 10.67 -1.54 1.10
C ILE A 69 9.32 -2.00 1.67
N ALA A 70 8.50 -1.09 2.18
CA ALA A 70 7.19 -1.43 2.72
C ALA A 70 6.23 -1.94 1.64
N ALA A 71 6.30 -1.38 0.42
CA ALA A 71 5.54 -1.84 -0.73
C ALA A 71 6.00 -3.24 -1.22
N GLU A 72 7.31 -3.49 -1.27
CA GLU A 72 7.88 -4.80 -1.61
C GLU A 72 7.48 -5.90 -0.61
N GLU A 73 7.41 -5.57 0.68
CA GLU A 73 6.93 -6.46 1.74
C GLU A 73 5.39 -6.59 1.75
N LEU A 74 4.70 -5.96 0.79
CA LEU A 74 3.24 -5.96 0.65
C LEU A 74 2.52 -5.54 1.93
N LYS A 75 3.04 -4.53 2.63
CA LYS A 75 2.42 -3.99 3.84
C LYS A 75 1.46 -2.86 3.51
N PRO A 76 0.32 -2.77 4.21
CA PRO A 76 -0.53 -1.59 4.18
C PRO A 76 0.25 -0.37 4.66
N ILE A 77 0.05 0.78 4.00
CA ILE A 77 0.80 2.00 4.30
C ILE A 77 -0.16 3.16 4.42
N ILE A 78 0.04 3.96 5.47
CA ILE A 78 -0.56 5.29 5.64
C ILE A 78 0.57 6.31 5.47
N ILE A 79 0.43 7.25 4.55
CA ILE A 79 1.36 8.37 4.40
C ILE A 79 0.87 9.51 5.29
N VAL A 80 1.72 10.00 6.17
CA VAL A 80 1.37 11.03 7.16
C VAL A 80 2.25 12.25 6.96
N MET A 81 1.65 13.36 6.57
CA MET A 81 2.27 14.68 6.51
C MET A 81 2.17 15.33 7.90
N ASN A 82 3.21 15.15 8.71
CA ASN A 82 3.29 15.72 10.05
C ASN A 82 3.83 17.15 10.03
N LYS A 83 3.73 17.85 11.17
CA LYS A 83 4.05 19.27 11.35
C LYS A 83 3.19 20.17 10.45
N TRP A 84 1.93 19.77 10.25
CA TRP A 84 0.98 20.54 9.45
C TRP A 84 0.74 21.95 10.01
N ASP A 85 0.96 22.17 11.29
CA ASP A 85 0.94 23.48 11.95
C ASP A 85 1.96 24.47 11.38
N LEU A 86 3.11 24.00 10.90
CA LEU A 86 4.21 24.82 10.35
C LEU A 86 4.03 25.21 8.87
N VAL A 87 3.04 24.66 8.18
CA VAL A 87 2.76 25.03 6.79
C VAL A 87 2.00 26.35 6.77
N GLU A 88 2.58 27.37 6.13
CA GLU A 88 2.01 28.70 6.03
C GLU A 88 1.02 28.82 4.85
N ASN A 89 0.14 29.85 4.90
CA ASN A 89 -0.80 30.19 3.83
C ASN A 89 -1.65 28.99 3.32
N LYS A 90 -2.06 28.12 4.23
CA LYS A 90 -2.92 26.95 3.92
C LYS A 90 -4.28 27.39 3.38
N ASN A 91 -4.67 26.80 2.26
CA ASN A 91 -5.99 26.94 1.68
C ASN A 91 -6.54 25.54 1.29
N ASN A 92 -7.78 25.51 0.80
CA ASN A 92 -8.45 24.25 0.44
C ASN A 92 -7.73 23.46 -0.68
N THR A 93 -6.90 24.13 -1.48
CA THR A 93 -6.15 23.50 -2.58
C THR A 93 -4.77 23.00 -2.15
N THR A 94 -4.20 23.49 -1.04
CA THR A 94 -2.86 23.12 -0.57
C THR A 94 -2.74 21.62 -0.32
N MET A 95 -3.69 21.03 0.44
CA MET A 95 -3.68 19.59 0.72
C MET A 95 -3.84 18.76 -0.57
N LYS A 96 -4.71 19.19 -1.49
CA LYS A 96 -4.94 18.51 -2.76
C LYS A 96 -3.66 18.48 -3.59
N LYS A 97 -3.01 19.63 -3.75
CA LYS A 97 -1.76 19.77 -4.51
C LYS A 97 -0.64 18.89 -3.92
N MET A 98 -0.45 18.91 -2.60
CA MET A 98 0.55 18.07 -1.94
C MET A 98 0.25 16.57 -2.10
N LYS A 99 -1.02 16.16 -2.08
CA LYS A 99 -1.39 14.77 -2.38
C LYS A 99 -1.06 14.37 -3.81
N GLU A 100 -1.37 15.22 -4.79
CA GLU A 100 -1.06 14.98 -6.20
C GLU A 100 0.46 14.85 -6.42
N GLU A 101 1.26 15.73 -5.81
CA GLU A 101 2.72 15.68 -5.87
C GLU A 101 3.26 14.39 -5.24
N LEU A 102 2.77 13.99 -4.07
CA LEU A 102 3.19 12.74 -3.42
C LEU A 102 2.84 11.49 -4.24
N TYR A 103 1.64 11.42 -4.83
CA TYR A 103 1.28 10.29 -5.67
C TYR A 103 2.07 10.24 -6.99
N ALA A 104 2.48 11.41 -7.51
CA ALA A 104 3.37 11.47 -8.68
C ALA A 104 4.76 10.92 -8.36
N GLU A 105 5.29 11.21 -7.16
CA GLU A 105 6.58 10.75 -6.68
C GLU A 105 6.58 9.28 -6.17
N LEU A 106 5.42 8.80 -5.69
CA LEU A 106 5.21 7.45 -5.16
C LEU A 106 4.08 6.72 -5.90
N PRO A 107 4.19 6.51 -7.23
CA PRO A 107 3.08 5.94 -8.02
C PRO A 107 2.73 4.50 -7.62
N PHE A 108 3.65 3.78 -7.00
CA PHE A 108 3.43 2.43 -6.47
C PHE A 108 2.63 2.42 -5.15
N LEU A 109 2.40 3.58 -4.52
CA LEU A 109 1.57 3.77 -3.33
C LEU A 109 0.27 4.54 -3.62
N SER A 110 -0.21 4.54 -4.85
CA SER A 110 -1.44 5.25 -5.24
C SER A 110 -2.69 4.79 -4.46
N TYR A 111 -2.64 3.62 -3.82
CA TYR A 111 -3.69 3.08 -2.96
C TYR A 111 -3.59 3.58 -1.50
N ALA A 112 -2.43 4.10 -1.08
CA ALA A 112 -2.18 4.49 0.31
C ALA A 112 -2.87 5.83 0.63
N PRO A 113 -3.63 5.95 1.72
CA PRO A 113 -4.19 7.24 2.13
C PRO A 113 -3.09 8.19 2.59
N ILE A 114 -3.32 9.49 2.35
CA ILE A 114 -2.43 10.57 2.80
C ILE A 114 -3.19 11.41 3.82
N GLU A 115 -2.65 11.49 5.03
CA GLU A 115 -3.20 12.25 6.15
C GLU A 115 -2.29 13.41 6.56
N PHE A 116 -2.90 14.53 6.97
CA PHE A 116 -2.20 15.73 7.41
C PHE A 116 -2.43 15.94 8.89
N VAL A 117 -1.37 15.84 9.68
CA VAL A 117 -1.44 15.88 11.15
C VAL A 117 -0.45 16.89 11.75
N SER A 118 -0.68 17.27 12.98
CA SER A 118 0.35 17.90 13.81
C SER A 118 0.47 17.11 15.11
N ALA A 119 1.57 16.42 15.28
CA ALA A 119 1.87 15.72 16.52
C ALA A 119 2.08 16.71 17.69
N LEU A 120 2.52 17.93 17.40
CA LEU A 120 2.71 18.97 18.44
C LEU A 120 1.39 19.44 19.03
N THR A 121 0.38 19.70 18.17
CA THR A 121 -0.92 20.22 18.60
C THR A 121 -1.96 19.13 18.85
N GLY A 122 -1.66 17.88 18.51
CA GLY A 122 -2.60 16.77 18.56
C GLY A 122 -3.61 16.75 17.41
N GLN A 123 -3.49 17.66 16.43
CA GLN A 123 -4.45 17.79 15.35
C GLN A 123 -4.49 16.51 14.50
N ARG A 124 -5.65 15.84 14.42
CA ARG A 124 -5.95 14.64 13.63
C ARG A 124 -5.09 13.41 13.95
N THR A 125 -4.36 13.40 15.06
CA THR A 125 -3.48 12.27 15.42
C THR A 125 -4.27 11.02 15.79
N THR A 126 -5.40 11.16 16.50
CA THR A 126 -6.27 10.03 16.86
C THR A 126 -6.93 9.37 15.66
N ASN A 127 -7.18 10.10 14.59
CA ASN A 127 -7.76 9.55 13.35
C ASN A 127 -6.85 8.51 12.70
N LEU A 128 -5.52 8.55 12.96
CA LEU A 128 -4.58 7.59 12.38
C LEU A 128 -4.86 6.16 12.82
N LEU A 129 -5.28 5.95 14.07
CA LEU A 129 -5.62 4.62 14.58
C LEU A 129 -6.90 4.09 13.93
N GLU A 130 -7.92 4.93 13.74
CA GLU A 130 -9.16 4.54 13.05
C GLU A 130 -8.91 4.22 11.57
N ILE A 131 -7.99 4.95 10.92
CA ILE A 131 -7.57 4.66 9.55
C ILE A 131 -6.80 3.35 9.52
N ALA A 132 -5.92 3.09 10.49
CA ALA A 132 -5.16 1.84 10.56
C ALA A 132 -6.09 0.64 10.73
N ASP A 133 -7.11 0.72 11.59
CA ASP A 133 -8.12 -0.33 11.76
C ASP A 133 -8.85 -0.63 10.45
N ARG A 134 -9.37 0.41 9.79
CA ARG A 134 -10.06 0.26 8.51
C ARG A 134 -9.17 -0.37 7.43
N ILE A 135 -7.90 0.04 7.37
CA ILE A 135 -6.94 -0.51 6.40
C ILE A 135 -6.61 -1.97 6.74
N TYR A 136 -6.50 -2.30 8.02
CA TYR A 136 -6.26 -3.67 8.45
C TYR A 136 -7.46 -4.59 8.11
N GLU A 137 -8.69 -4.10 8.25
CA GLU A 137 -9.89 -4.82 7.79
C GLU A 137 -9.84 -5.06 6.27
N GLU A 138 -9.47 -4.05 5.47
CA GLU A 138 -9.29 -4.19 4.03
C GLU A 138 -8.16 -5.20 3.69
N TYR A 139 -7.07 -5.18 4.44
CA TYR A 139 -5.91 -6.06 4.25
C TYR A 139 -6.22 -7.54 4.57
N THR A 140 -7.12 -7.77 5.52
CA THR A 140 -7.54 -9.12 5.93
C THR A 140 -8.82 -9.59 5.25
N LYS A 141 -9.38 -8.78 4.37
CA LYS A 141 -10.66 -9.06 3.68
C LYS A 141 -10.62 -10.32 2.82
N ARG A 142 -11.64 -11.14 2.96
CA ARG A 142 -11.86 -12.32 2.12
C ARG A 142 -13.00 -12.08 1.15
N ILE A 143 -12.73 -12.26 -0.12
CA ILE A 143 -13.75 -12.18 -1.19
C ILE A 143 -14.22 -13.59 -1.52
N SER A 144 -15.54 -13.79 -1.62
CA SER A 144 -16.09 -15.07 -2.04
C SER A 144 -15.71 -15.38 -3.49
N THR A 145 -15.40 -16.64 -3.77
CA THR A 145 -14.97 -17.09 -5.10
C THR A 145 -16.02 -16.78 -6.18
N GLY A 146 -17.31 -16.89 -5.84
CA GLY A 146 -18.39 -16.56 -6.78
C GLY A 146 -18.38 -15.12 -7.19
N LEU A 147 -18.34 -14.19 -6.21
CA LEU A 147 -18.32 -12.75 -6.50
C LEU A 147 -17.04 -12.34 -7.24
N LEU A 148 -15.88 -12.87 -6.83
CA LEU A 148 -14.60 -12.64 -7.50
C LEU A 148 -14.68 -13.00 -8.99
N ASN A 149 -15.24 -14.17 -9.31
CA ASN A 149 -15.34 -14.63 -10.70
C ASN A 149 -16.41 -13.90 -11.51
N THR A 150 -17.46 -13.39 -10.88
CA THR A 150 -18.42 -12.49 -11.55
C THR A 150 -17.73 -11.22 -12.03
N ILE A 151 -17.01 -10.53 -11.13
CA ILE A 151 -16.28 -9.30 -11.47
C ILE A 151 -15.16 -9.57 -12.49
N LEU A 152 -14.45 -10.70 -12.38
CA LEU A 152 -13.45 -11.08 -13.37
C LEU A 152 -14.07 -11.26 -14.78
N LYS A 153 -15.20 -11.93 -14.88
CA LYS A 153 -15.90 -12.11 -16.17
C LYS A 153 -16.30 -10.77 -16.77
N ASP A 154 -16.87 -9.88 -15.96
CA ASP A 154 -17.28 -8.55 -16.42
C ASP A 154 -16.06 -7.74 -16.88
N ALA A 155 -14.95 -7.77 -16.14
CA ALA A 155 -13.71 -7.11 -16.53
C ALA A 155 -13.16 -7.65 -17.86
N VAL A 156 -13.14 -8.97 -18.04
CA VAL A 156 -12.68 -9.61 -19.29
C VAL A 156 -13.60 -9.28 -20.44
N LEU A 157 -14.92 -9.23 -20.25
CA LEU A 157 -15.88 -8.85 -21.29
C LEU A 157 -15.72 -7.39 -21.72
N MET A 158 -15.46 -6.48 -20.77
CA MET A 158 -15.22 -5.06 -21.06
C MET A 158 -13.90 -4.82 -21.82
N ASN A 159 -12.88 -5.57 -21.51
CA ASN A 159 -11.56 -5.47 -22.13
C ASN A 159 -10.89 -6.84 -22.19
N ASN A 160 -11.01 -7.50 -23.33
CA ASN A 160 -10.39 -8.81 -23.54
C ASN A 160 -8.85 -8.72 -23.47
N PRO A 161 -8.16 -9.76 -22.93
CA PRO A 161 -6.71 -9.84 -23.02
C PRO A 161 -6.25 -9.75 -24.47
N PRO A 162 -5.23 -8.93 -24.77
CA PRO A 162 -4.76 -8.76 -26.15
C PRO A 162 -4.15 -10.06 -26.69
N THR A 163 -4.42 -10.36 -27.95
CA THR A 163 -3.75 -11.43 -28.68
C THR A 163 -2.25 -11.13 -28.77
N ARG A 164 -1.40 -12.08 -28.36
CA ARG A 164 0.06 -11.95 -28.44
C ARG A 164 0.68 -13.15 -29.13
N LYS A 165 1.66 -12.90 -30.00
CA LYS A 165 2.36 -13.94 -30.78
C LYS A 165 1.38 -14.89 -31.51
N GLY A 166 0.28 -14.35 -32.03
CA GLY A 166 -0.77 -15.12 -32.69
C GLY A 166 -1.64 -15.99 -31.76
N ARG A 167 -1.47 -15.89 -30.44
CA ARG A 167 -2.21 -16.70 -29.46
C ARG A 167 -3.27 -15.85 -28.77
N VAL A 168 -4.48 -16.39 -28.67
CA VAL A 168 -5.59 -15.80 -27.92
C VAL A 168 -5.47 -16.21 -26.46
N ILE A 169 -5.36 -15.20 -25.57
CA ILE A 169 -5.30 -15.41 -24.13
C ILE A 169 -6.71 -15.54 -23.58
N LYS A 170 -6.97 -16.59 -22.80
CA LYS A 170 -8.25 -16.82 -22.11
C LYS A 170 -8.00 -16.92 -20.62
N ILE A 171 -8.65 -16.04 -19.84
CA ILE A 171 -8.65 -16.12 -18.37
C ILE A 171 -9.92 -16.86 -17.97
N ASN A 172 -9.77 -17.98 -17.29
CA ASN A 172 -10.86 -18.91 -16.98
C ASN A 172 -11.57 -18.60 -15.66
N TYR A 173 -10.78 -18.41 -14.60
CA TYR A 173 -11.29 -18.12 -13.27
C TYR A 173 -10.17 -17.54 -12.38
N ALA A 174 -10.59 -17.00 -11.22
CA ALA A 174 -9.69 -16.50 -10.19
C ALA A 174 -10.03 -17.10 -8.83
N THR A 175 -9.02 -17.15 -7.96
CA THR A 175 -9.17 -17.50 -6.55
C THR A 175 -8.33 -16.56 -5.68
N GLN A 176 -8.81 -16.26 -4.47
CA GLN A 176 -8.02 -15.58 -3.46
C GLN A 176 -7.30 -16.61 -2.61
N VAL A 177 -5.97 -16.69 -2.75
CA VAL A 177 -5.14 -17.71 -2.07
C VAL A 177 -4.64 -17.24 -0.70
N SER A 178 -4.61 -15.93 -0.45
CA SER A 178 -4.20 -15.35 0.83
C SER A 178 -5.00 -14.08 1.14
N VAL A 179 -5.08 -13.69 2.41
CA VAL A 179 -5.73 -12.45 2.86
C VAL A 179 -4.73 -11.39 3.32
N ALA A 180 -3.69 -11.73 4.03
CA ALA A 180 -2.71 -10.78 4.58
C ALA A 180 -1.29 -11.10 4.08
N PRO A 181 -0.85 -10.60 2.94
CA PRO A 181 -1.54 -9.71 1.99
C PRO A 181 -2.61 -10.40 1.14
N PRO A 182 -3.62 -9.65 0.64
CA PRO A 182 -4.59 -10.18 -0.32
C PRO A 182 -3.88 -10.60 -1.62
N LYS A 183 -3.91 -11.91 -1.93
CA LYS A 183 -3.30 -12.49 -3.14
C LYS A 183 -4.35 -13.20 -3.96
N PHE A 184 -4.39 -12.86 -5.25
CA PHE A 184 -5.30 -13.45 -6.23
C PHE A 184 -4.51 -14.17 -7.30
N VAL A 185 -4.90 -15.42 -7.59
CA VAL A 185 -4.37 -16.19 -8.69
C VAL A 185 -5.44 -16.27 -9.78
N LEU A 186 -5.08 -15.86 -10.98
CA LEU A 186 -5.91 -15.91 -12.18
C LEU A 186 -5.40 -17.02 -13.09
N PHE A 187 -6.24 -18.00 -13.36
CA PHE A 187 -5.88 -19.13 -14.21
C PHE A 187 -6.18 -18.85 -15.66
N CYS A 188 -5.16 -18.95 -16.51
CA CYS A 188 -5.24 -18.68 -17.94
C CYS A 188 -4.42 -19.69 -18.74
N ASN A 189 -4.58 -19.68 -20.07
CA ASN A 189 -3.87 -20.60 -20.95
C ASN A 189 -2.43 -20.21 -21.29
N TYR A 190 -2.06 -18.91 -21.18
CA TYR A 190 -0.73 -18.38 -21.51
C TYR A 190 -0.34 -17.25 -20.53
N PRO A 191 -0.03 -17.57 -19.26
CA PRO A 191 0.29 -16.57 -18.23
C PRO A 191 1.53 -15.73 -18.60
N GLU A 192 2.49 -16.30 -19.28
CA GLU A 192 3.72 -15.63 -19.73
C GLU A 192 3.50 -14.56 -20.81
N LEU A 193 2.32 -14.55 -21.44
CA LEU A 193 1.95 -13.55 -22.43
C LEU A 193 1.12 -12.39 -21.85
N ILE A 194 0.70 -12.47 -20.61
CA ILE A 194 -0.03 -11.38 -19.93
C ILE A 194 0.94 -10.19 -19.73
N HIS A 195 0.54 -9.06 -20.27
CA HIS A 195 1.33 -7.83 -20.08
C HIS A 195 0.98 -7.17 -18.75
N PHE A 196 1.95 -6.50 -18.12
CA PHE A 196 1.77 -5.81 -16.86
C PHE A 196 0.61 -4.79 -16.88
N SER A 197 0.37 -4.14 -18.01
CA SER A 197 -0.76 -3.19 -18.16
C SER A 197 -2.12 -3.87 -18.03
N TYR A 198 -2.24 -5.13 -18.50
CA TYR A 198 -3.47 -5.89 -18.34
C TYR A 198 -3.65 -6.37 -16.89
N ALA A 199 -2.56 -6.78 -16.24
CA ALA A 199 -2.59 -7.10 -14.82
C ALA A 199 -3.05 -5.90 -13.98
N ARG A 200 -2.52 -4.70 -14.27
CA ARG A 200 -2.95 -3.45 -13.63
C ARG A 200 -4.42 -3.10 -13.91
N TYR A 201 -4.89 -3.37 -15.13
CA TYR A 201 -6.31 -3.19 -15.46
C TYR A 201 -7.20 -4.07 -14.58
N ILE A 202 -6.88 -5.35 -14.42
CA ILE A 202 -7.63 -6.27 -13.56
C ILE A 202 -7.53 -5.84 -12.09
N GLU A 203 -6.35 -5.42 -11.63
CA GLU A 203 -6.17 -4.87 -10.29
C GLU A 203 -7.11 -3.70 -10.02
N ASN A 204 -7.17 -2.74 -10.95
CA ASN A 204 -8.07 -1.60 -10.83
C ASN A 204 -9.54 -2.04 -10.77
N LYS A 205 -9.95 -3.02 -11.58
CA LYS A 205 -11.31 -3.57 -11.53
C LYS A 205 -11.64 -4.25 -10.21
N PHE A 206 -10.68 -4.94 -9.61
CA PHE A 206 -10.86 -5.53 -8.28
C PHE A 206 -10.95 -4.46 -7.20
N ARG A 207 -10.14 -3.39 -7.29
CA ARG A 207 -10.24 -2.24 -6.36
C ARG A 207 -11.56 -1.50 -6.50
N GLU A 208 -12.03 -1.25 -7.72
CA GLU A 208 -13.34 -0.62 -7.99
C GLU A 208 -14.49 -1.43 -7.38
N ALA A 209 -14.44 -2.76 -7.46
CA ALA A 209 -15.53 -3.64 -7.02
C ALA A 209 -15.48 -3.97 -5.52
N PHE A 210 -14.28 -4.11 -4.95
CA PHE A 210 -14.09 -4.67 -3.61
C PHE A 210 -13.50 -3.70 -2.60
N GLY A 211 -12.99 -2.54 -3.04
CA GLY A 211 -12.27 -1.58 -2.20
C GLY A 211 -10.78 -1.88 -2.14
N PHE A 212 -10.29 -2.40 -1.02
CA PHE A 212 -8.87 -2.55 -0.69
C PHE A 212 -8.15 -1.21 -0.52
N ASP A 213 -8.87 -0.20 -0.03
CA ASP A 213 -8.31 1.12 0.25
C ASP A 213 -7.21 1.01 1.31
N GLY A 214 -6.05 1.57 1.01
CA GLY A 214 -4.87 1.51 1.90
C GLY A 214 -4.18 0.14 1.94
N SER A 215 -4.74 -0.89 1.32
CA SER A 215 -4.19 -2.25 1.28
C SER A 215 -3.52 -2.53 -0.06
N PRO A 216 -2.28 -3.07 -0.08
CA PRO A 216 -1.73 -3.66 -1.29
C PRO A 216 -2.53 -4.89 -1.68
N ILE A 217 -2.63 -5.18 -2.98
CA ILE A 217 -3.12 -6.46 -3.48
C ILE A 217 -2.13 -7.03 -4.48
N MET A 218 -2.03 -8.34 -4.52
CA MET A 218 -1.16 -9.04 -5.44
C MET A 218 -1.98 -9.88 -6.42
N ILE A 219 -1.71 -9.71 -7.71
CA ILE A 219 -2.32 -10.52 -8.78
C ILE A 219 -1.23 -11.31 -9.48
N SER A 220 -1.41 -12.61 -9.58
CA SER A 220 -0.59 -13.50 -10.38
C SER A 220 -1.42 -14.27 -11.40
N PHE A 221 -0.75 -14.71 -12.47
CA PHE A 221 -1.36 -15.50 -13.52
C PHE A 221 -0.67 -16.87 -13.59
N GLU A 222 -1.46 -17.93 -13.65
CA GLU A 222 -0.94 -19.30 -13.67
C GLU A 222 -1.64 -20.12 -14.75
N ASN A 223 -0.96 -21.17 -15.23
CA ASN A 223 -1.59 -22.15 -16.07
C ASN A 223 -2.63 -22.94 -15.27
N LYS A 224 -3.77 -23.24 -15.89
CA LYS A 224 -4.66 -24.25 -15.36
C LYS A 224 -3.87 -25.58 -15.36
N SER A 225 -3.54 -26.10 -14.19
CA SER A 225 -2.97 -27.44 -14.09
C SER A 225 -3.91 -28.41 -14.79
N SER A 226 -3.40 -29.11 -15.80
CA SER A 226 -4.10 -30.27 -16.36
C SER A 226 -4.05 -31.35 -15.28
N GLU A 227 -5.15 -31.56 -14.56
CA GLU A 227 -5.38 -32.85 -13.90
C GLU A 227 -5.62 -33.91 -14.96
#